data_e731ba19fc265f59c8c13929a77ba839
#
_entry.id   e731ba19fc265f59c8c13929a77ba839
#
_cell.length_a   1.000
_cell.length_b   1.000
_cell.length_c   1.000
_cell.angle_alpha   90.00
_cell.angle_beta   90.00
_cell.angle_gamma   90.00
#
_symmetry.space_group_name_H-M   'P 1'
#
loop_
_entity.id
_entity.type
_entity.pdbx_description
1 polymer ?
#
loop_
_entity_poly.entity_id
_entity_poly.type
_entity_poly.pdbx_seq_one_letter_code
_entity_poly.pdbx_strand_id
1 'polypeptide(L)'
;MTTETQTYELGNHPDWEPPSNTTGIIGWLRKNLFSGYVNSVLSLFVFYLLYIYIPPLFNWLFVDAIWGGGSREVCEVEGAGACWAFIDSRFSQFMYGFYPKDLLWRPNTAGLLLVALMIPLFIKSFNYKWMLGGFILVIYPIIAYFLIHGGSFGLGVVETNKWGGLMLTLVLSGVGIVASLPIGIVLALGRRSEMPIVKSVSVIYIEFWRGVPLITVLFMSSVMLPLFFSEGTDFDKLLRAMIGIIMFQSAYMAEVVRGGLQAIPKGQYEAASALGLSYWKSMGLIVLPQALKLVIPGIVNTFIALFKDTTLVLIIGLFDLLAIIQQANSDSAWLGFDTEGYVFAASVFWIFCFSMSRYSIALEAKLHTGHKR
;
A
#
# COMPACT_ATOMS: atom_id res chain seq x y z
N MET A 1 41.88 -43.92 32.09
CA MET A 1 41.38 -42.58 31.63
C MET A 1 40.90 -42.78 30.24
N THR A 2 39.61 -42.97 30.07
CA THR A 2 38.96 -43.08 28.77
C THR A 2 38.61 -41.66 28.32
N THR A 3 39.34 -41.16 27.34
CA THR A 3 39.00 -39.90 26.63
C THR A 3 37.69 -40.10 25.89
N GLU A 4 36.58 -39.56 26.43
CA GLU A 4 35.35 -39.41 25.69
C GLU A 4 35.63 -38.52 24.49
N THR A 5 35.61 -39.08 23.29
CA THR A 5 35.58 -38.33 22.03
C THR A 5 34.19 -37.70 21.91
N GLN A 6 34.09 -36.42 22.29
CA GLN A 6 32.92 -35.63 22.00
C GLN A 6 32.80 -35.52 20.47
N THR A 7 31.78 -36.15 19.93
CA THR A 7 31.41 -36.01 18.50
C THR A 7 30.64 -34.70 18.32
N TYR A 8 31.25 -33.70 17.70
CA TYR A 8 30.62 -32.47 17.31
C TYR A 8 29.93 -32.64 15.95
N GLU A 9 28.79 -31.97 15.76
CA GLU A 9 28.18 -31.89 14.45
C GLU A 9 29.14 -31.20 13.45
N LEU A 10 29.11 -31.63 12.18
CA LEU A 10 29.95 -31.07 11.11
C LEU A 10 29.82 -29.55 11.06
N GLY A 11 30.88 -28.82 11.34
CA GLY A 11 30.97 -27.37 11.34
C GLY A 11 30.86 -26.66 12.70
N ASN A 12 30.63 -27.40 13.82
CA ASN A 12 30.45 -26.85 15.17
C ASN A 12 31.57 -27.23 16.17
N HIS A 13 32.79 -27.50 15.72
CA HIS A 13 33.91 -27.78 16.62
C HIS A 13 34.40 -26.47 17.25
N PRO A 14 34.41 -26.33 18.59
CA PRO A 14 34.75 -25.07 19.26
C PRO A 14 36.19 -24.59 19.04
N ASP A 15 37.10 -25.51 18.72
CA ASP A 15 38.52 -25.20 18.48
C ASP A 15 38.87 -24.96 17.00
N TRP A 16 37.93 -25.10 16.10
CA TRP A 16 38.16 -24.89 14.67
C TRP A 16 37.47 -23.63 14.19
N GLU A 17 38.23 -22.56 14.06
CA GLU A 17 37.73 -21.37 13.37
C GLU A 17 37.47 -21.71 11.89
N PRO A 18 36.28 -21.37 11.37
CA PRO A 18 36.00 -21.57 9.96
C PRO A 18 37.01 -20.77 9.11
N PRO A 19 37.48 -21.29 7.97
CA PRO A 19 38.41 -20.58 7.11
C PRO A 19 37.98 -19.15 6.85
N SER A 20 38.90 -18.18 6.91
CA SER A 20 38.62 -16.75 6.80
C SER A 20 37.91 -16.37 5.47
N ASN A 21 38.06 -17.20 4.46
CA ASN A 21 37.38 -17.01 3.16
C ASN A 21 35.94 -17.56 3.10
N THR A 22 35.42 -18.17 4.19
CA THR A 22 34.04 -18.66 4.32
C THR A 22 33.21 -17.81 5.28
N THR A 23 33.84 -16.90 6.03
CA THR A 23 33.19 -16.03 7.02
C THR A 23 33.25 -14.56 6.61
N GLY A 24 32.39 -13.75 7.18
CA GLY A 24 32.36 -12.32 6.92
C GLY A 24 31.89 -11.95 5.50
N ILE A 25 32.29 -10.77 5.05
CA ILE A 25 31.88 -10.20 3.73
C ILE A 25 32.43 -11.05 2.59
N ILE A 26 33.68 -11.53 2.70
CA ILE A 26 34.32 -12.33 1.64
C ILE A 26 33.60 -13.67 1.48
N GLY A 27 33.29 -14.35 2.61
CA GLY A 27 32.54 -15.61 2.59
C GLY A 27 31.14 -15.41 2.00
N TRP A 28 30.46 -14.31 2.35
CA TRP A 28 29.14 -13.98 1.80
C TRP A 28 29.21 -13.73 0.28
N LEU A 29 30.16 -12.92 -0.19
CA LEU A 29 30.35 -12.66 -1.63
C LEU A 29 30.60 -13.96 -2.40
N ARG A 30 31.52 -14.80 -1.90
CA ARG A 30 31.84 -16.09 -2.53
C ARG A 30 30.64 -17.03 -2.58
N LYS A 31 29.87 -17.12 -1.51
CA LYS A 31 28.69 -18.00 -1.43
C LYS A 31 27.53 -17.52 -2.29
N ASN A 32 27.28 -16.21 -2.39
CA ASN A 32 26.08 -15.67 -3.01
C ASN A 32 26.31 -15.12 -4.42
N LEU A 33 27.48 -14.52 -4.70
CA LEU A 33 27.77 -13.90 -5.99
C LEU A 33 28.75 -14.71 -6.86
N PHE A 34 29.69 -15.43 -6.24
CA PHE A 34 30.74 -16.16 -6.93
C PHE A 34 30.72 -17.66 -6.61
N SER A 35 29.54 -18.24 -6.39
CA SER A 35 29.37 -19.64 -6.00
C SER A 35 29.61 -20.65 -7.15
N GLY A 36 29.81 -20.19 -8.39
CA GLY A 36 30.08 -21.01 -9.58
C GLY A 36 30.32 -20.16 -10.80
N TYR A 37 30.75 -20.76 -11.92
CA TYR A 37 31.10 -20.04 -13.14
C TYR A 37 29.92 -19.18 -13.66
N VAL A 38 28.72 -19.75 -13.72
CA VAL A 38 27.52 -19.02 -14.19
C VAL A 38 27.20 -17.82 -13.29
N ASN A 39 27.16 -18.04 -11.97
CA ASN A 39 26.89 -16.95 -11.02
C ASN A 39 27.98 -15.88 -11.05
N SER A 40 29.26 -16.28 -11.24
CA SER A 40 30.36 -15.32 -11.36
C SER A 40 30.22 -14.46 -12.63
N VAL A 41 29.92 -15.07 -13.78
CA VAL A 41 29.72 -14.32 -15.02
C VAL A 41 28.52 -13.37 -14.91
N LEU A 42 27.39 -13.84 -14.35
CA LEU A 42 26.21 -13.01 -14.13
C LEU A 42 26.51 -11.85 -13.16
N SER A 43 27.20 -12.12 -12.07
CA SER A 43 27.59 -11.08 -11.10
C SER A 43 28.49 -10.02 -11.74
N LEU A 44 29.51 -10.43 -12.49
CA LEU A 44 30.38 -9.50 -13.21
C LEU A 44 29.62 -8.70 -14.27
N PHE A 45 28.71 -9.32 -15.00
CA PHE A 45 27.85 -8.63 -15.95
C PHE A 45 26.96 -7.58 -15.27
N VAL A 46 26.33 -7.95 -14.15
CA VAL A 46 25.52 -6.99 -13.36
C VAL A 46 26.38 -5.84 -12.84
N PHE A 47 27.57 -6.12 -12.28
CA PHE A 47 28.48 -5.04 -11.83
C PHE A 47 28.91 -4.12 -12.98
N TYR A 48 29.17 -4.69 -14.16
CA TYR A 48 29.47 -3.89 -15.35
C TYR A 48 28.33 -2.97 -15.73
N LEU A 49 27.09 -3.48 -15.73
CA LEU A 49 25.90 -2.64 -15.98
C LEU A 49 25.74 -1.55 -14.92
N LEU A 50 25.89 -1.89 -13.64
CA LEU A 50 25.80 -0.92 -12.55
C LEU A 50 26.88 0.17 -12.69
N TYR A 51 28.10 -0.20 -13.07
CA TYR A 51 29.19 0.74 -13.29
C TYR A 51 28.93 1.69 -14.44
N ILE A 52 28.28 1.24 -15.51
CA ILE A 52 27.97 2.08 -16.67
C ILE A 52 26.76 2.99 -16.40
N TYR A 53 25.70 2.47 -15.77
CA TYR A 53 24.43 3.19 -15.67
C TYR A 53 24.27 4.00 -14.38
N ILE A 54 24.82 3.56 -13.24
CA ILE A 54 24.63 4.26 -11.98
C ILE A 54 25.31 5.63 -11.95
N PRO A 55 26.60 5.79 -12.34
CA PRO A 55 27.23 7.10 -12.27
C PRO A 55 26.55 8.17 -13.14
N PRO A 56 26.22 7.93 -14.43
CA PRO A 56 25.49 8.92 -15.22
C PRO A 56 24.10 9.24 -14.64
N LEU A 57 23.38 8.24 -14.14
CA LEU A 57 22.08 8.44 -13.51
C LEU A 57 22.21 9.26 -12.22
N PHE A 58 23.22 9.01 -11.41
CA PHE A 58 23.47 9.76 -10.19
C PHE A 58 23.84 11.22 -10.50
N ASN A 59 24.70 11.43 -11.50
CA ASN A 59 25.07 12.78 -11.94
C ASN A 59 23.83 13.52 -12.43
N TRP A 60 23.02 12.91 -13.29
CA TRP A 60 21.79 13.51 -13.79
C TRP A 60 20.81 13.84 -12.67
N LEU A 61 20.60 12.93 -11.69
CA LEU A 61 19.64 13.12 -10.60
C LEU A 61 20.06 14.16 -9.56
N PHE A 62 21.38 14.28 -9.28
CA PHE A 62 21.86 15.00 -8.10
C PHE A 62 22.96 16.02 -8.39
N VAL A 63 23.97 15.67 -9.20
CA VAL A 63 25.17 16.52 -9.37
C VAL A 63 24.89 17.67 -10.33
N ASP A 64 24.35 17.35 -11.51
CA ASP A 64 24.07 18.31 -12.58
C ASP A 64 22.61 18.83 -12.50
N ALA A 65 21.86 18.38 -11.47
CA ALA A 65 20.45 18.69 -11.30
C ALA A 65 20.22 20.16 -10.88
N ILE A 66 19.14 20.73 -11.42
CA ILE A 66 18.71 22.10 -11.11
C ILE A 66 17.55 22.05 -10.11
N TRP A 67 17.80 22.54 -8.90
CA TRP A 67 16.89 22.40 -7.76
C TRP A 67 15.89 23.53 -7.56
N GLY A 68 16.14 24.70 -8.14
CA GLY A 68 15.29 25.87 -7.97
C GLY A 68 15.25 26.73 -9.22
N GLY A 69 14.17 27.49 -9.36
CA GLY A 69 13.96 28.39 -10.48
C GLY A 69 12.47 28.48 -10.84
N GLY A 70 11.97 29.67 -11.11
CA GLY A 70 10.53 29.89 -11.38
C GLY A 70 10.12 29.64 -12.83
N SER A 71 11.07 29.37 -13.74
CA SER A 71 10.80 29.20 -15.17
C SER A 71 11.59 28.04 -15.78
N ARG A 72 11.11 27.55 -16.91
CA ARG A 72 11.74 26.50 -17.73
C ARG A 72 13.16 26.85 -18.16
N GLU A 73 13.41 28.12 -18.47
CA GLU A 73 14.68 28.62 -19.01
C GLU A 73 15.90 28.29 -18.14
N VAL A 74 15.71 28.17 -16.81
CA VAL A 74 16.82 27.82 -15.91
C VAL A 74 17.30 26.38 -16.12
N CYS A 75 16.46 25.53 -16.69
CA CYS A 75 16.78 24.12 -16.97
C CYS A 75 17.26 23.87 -18.40
N GLU A 76 17.19 24.86 -19.29
CA GLU A 76 17.66 24.77 -20.69
C GLU A 76 19.16 25.16 -20.83
N VAL A 77 19.96 24.86 -19.81
CA VAL A 77 21.41 25.12 -19.82
C VAL A 77 22.12 23.86 -20.34
N GLU A 78 23.12 24.06 -21.20
CA GLU A 78 23.94 23.00 -21.75
C GLU A 78 24.59 22.16 -20.62
N GLY A 79 24.41 20.85 -20.63
CA GLY A 79 24.90 19.94 -19.59
C GLY A 79 24.03 19.86 -18.35
N ALA A 80 22.85 20.50 -18.31
CA ALA A 80 21.91 20.37 -17.19
C ALA A 80 21.44 18.91 -17.01
N GLY A 81 21.39 18.49 -15.75
CA GLY A 81 20.77 17.23 -15.35
C GLY A 81 19.25 17.35 -15.14
N ALA A 82 18.74 16.67 -14.14
CA ALA A 82 17.31 16.68 -13.82
C ALA A 82 16.83 18.08 -13.39
N CYS A 83 15.70 18.52 -13.95
CA CYS A 83 15.09 19.80 -13.62
C CYS A 83 14.10 19.66 -12.44
N TRP A 84 14.61 19.67 -11.22
CA TRP A 84 13.75 19.64 -10.02
C TRP A 84 13.01 20.96 -9.79
N ALA A 85 13.42 22.05 -10.45
CA ALA A 85 12.70 23.31 -10.47
C ALA A 85 11.26 23.16 -10.99
N PHE A 86 11.01 22.24 -11.93
CA PHE A 86 9.66 21.85 -12.36
C PHE A 86 8.84 21.31 -11.19
N ILE A 87 9.41 20.37 -10.43
CA ILE A 87 8.72 19.76 -9.28
C ILE A 87 8.44 20.80 -8.20
N ASP A 88 9.42 21.67 -7.89
CA ASP A 88 9.26 22.73 -6.90
C ASP A 88 8.14 23.70 -7.28
N SER A 89 8.12 24.19 -8.53
CA SER A 89 7.10 25.12 -9.02
C SER A 89 5.67 24.56 -8.99
N ARG A 90 5.51 23.24 -9.16
CA ARG A 90 4.23 22.53 -9.21
C ARG A 90 3.95 21.69 -7.96
N PHE A 91 4.81 21.76 -6.93
CA PHE A 91 4.72 20.91 -5.75
C PHE A 91 3.35 20.94 -5.07
N SER A 92 2.79 22.13 -4.86
CA SER A 92 1.45 22.26 -4.28
C SER A 92 0.37 21.58 -5.13
N GLN A 93 0.47 21.64 -6.45
CA GLN A 93 -0.45 20.97 -7.36
C GLN A 93 -0.29 19.45 -7.30
N PHE A 94 0.93 18.93 -7.20
CA PHE A 94 1.19 17.50 -7.06
C PHE A 94 0.70 16.95 -5.72
N MET A 95 0.69 17.76 -4.68
CA MET A 95 0.21 17.34 -3.37
C MET A 95 -1.32 17.40 -3.23
N TYR A 96 -1.96 18.45 -3.76
CA TYR A 96 -3.38 18.76 -3.48
C TYR A 96 -4.28 18.85 -4.72
N GLY A 97 -3.73 18.73 -5.92
CA GLY A 97 -4.46 18.90 -7.18
C GLY A 97 -4.90 20.35 -7.39
N PHE A 98 -6.19 20.54 -7.61
CA PHE A 98 -6.82 21.85 -7.83
C PHE A 98 -7.46 22.44 -6.57
N TYR A 99 -7.11 21.92 -5.41
CA TYR A 99 -7.63 22.41 -4.14
C TYR A 99 -7.25 23.88 -3.91
N PRO A 100 -8.19 24.76 -3.45
CA PRO A 100 -7.90 26.19 -3.25
C PRO A 100 -6.75 26.42 -2.31
N LYS A 101 -5.78 27.26 -2.75
CA LYS A 101 -4.51 27.49 -2.00
C LYS A 101 -4.75 28.12 -0.62
N ASP A 102 -5.72 28.98 -0.48
CA ASP A 102 -6.14 29.62 0.77
C ASP A 102 -6.75 28.64 1.79
N LEU A 103 -7.21 27.48 1.32
CA LEU A 103 -7.85 26.45 2.14
C LEU A 103 -6.95 25.22 2.40
N LEU A 104 -5.69 25.23 1.97
CA LEU A 104 -4.75 24.10 2.15
C LEU A 104 -4.53 23.72 3.61
N TRP A 105 -4.81 24.62 4.54
CA TRP A 105 -4.76 24.29 5.97
C TRP A 105 -5.69 23.13 6.33
N ARG A 106 -6.81 22.91 5.62
CA ARG A 106 -7.78 21.83 5.89
C ARG A 106 -7.20 20.45 5.61
N PRO A 107 -6.72 20.11 4.41
CA PRO A 107 -6.09 18.81 4.15
C PRO A 107 -4.82 18.64 4.98
N ASN A 108 -4.04 19.70 5.24
CA ASN A 108 -2.88 19.64 6.12
C ASN A 108 -3.26 19.26 7.55
N THR A 109 -4.30 19.89 8.10
CA THR A 109 -4.80 19.56 9.44
C THR A 109 -5.32 18.14 9.51
N ALA A 110 -6.04 17.67 8.46
CA ALA A 110 -6.48 16.27 8.39
C ALA A 110 -5.28 15.32 8.38
N GLY A 111 -4.28 15.57 7.56
CA GLY A 111 -3.06 14.77 7.50
C GLY A 111 -2.28 14.76 8.82
N LEU A 112 -2.08 15.92 9.45
CA LEU A 112 -1.42 16.02 10.74
C LEU A 112 -2.19 15.30 11.85
N LEU A 113 -3.51 15.40 11.84
CA LEU A 113 -4.37 14.67 12.80
C LEU A 113 -4.21 13.16 12.63
N LEU A 114 -4.19 12.65 11.38
CA LEU A 114 -3.93 11.23 11.13
C LEU A 114 -2.59 10.79 11.67
N VAL A 115 -1.52 11.52 11.36
CA VAL A 115 -0.17 11.21 11.85
C VAL A 115 -0.14 11.22 13.38
N ALA A 116 -0.73 12.24 14.02
CA ALA A 116 -0.81 12.34 15.47
C ALA A 116 -1.57 11.16 16.11
N LEU A 117 -2.67 10.71 15.48
CA LEU A 117 -3.44 9.54 15.93
C LEU A 117 -2.69 8.22 15.70
N MET A 118 -1.83 8.14 14.69
CA MET A 118 -1.03 6.94 14.44
C MET A 118 0.15 6.77 15.40
N ILE A 119 0.75 7.85 15.89
CA ILE A 119 1.94 7.79 16.78
C ILE A 119 1.73 6.87 17.99
N PRO A 120 0.61 6.97 18.77
CA PRO A 120 0.42 6.10 19.93
C PRO A 120 0.33 4.60 19.59
N LEU A 121 -0.07 4.23 18.36
CA LEU A 121 -0.13 2.83 17.96
C LEU A 121 1.26 2.16 17.92
N PHE A 122 2.32 2.95 17.69
CA PHE A 122 3.70 2.48 17.68
C PHE A 122 4.31 2.41 19.08
N ILE A 123 3.73 3.10 20.08
CA ILE A 123 4.22 3.10 21.46
C ILE A 123 3.82 1.78 22.13
N LYS A 124 4.81 1.01 22.64
CA LYS A 124 4.56 -0.30 23.24
C LYS A 124 3.67 -0.24 24.48
N SER A 125 3.86 0.76 25.34
CA SER A 125 3.13 0.92 26.63
C SER A 125 1.71 1.47 26.48
N PHE A 126 1.26 1.83 25.27
CA PHE A 126 -0.10 2.35 25.08
C PHE A 126 -1.13 1.19 25.07
N ASN A 127 -2.01 1.15 26.05
CA ASN A 127 -2.94 0.03 26.27
C ASN A 127 -4.22 0.07 25.42
N TYR A 128 -4.61 1.24 24.92
CA TYR A 128 -5.90 1.44 24.22
C TYR A 128 -5.78 1.37 22.70
N LYS A 129 -4.82 0.58 22.17
CA LYS A 129 -4.54 0.49 20.72
C LYS A 129 -5.75 0.07 19.89
N TRP A 130 -6.56 -0.84 20.39
CA TRP A 130 -7.76 -1.33 19.70
C TRP A 130 -8.84 -0.25 19.58
N MET A 131 -9.04 0.56 20.64
CA MET A 131 -10.00 1.67 20.62
C MET A 131 -9.53 2.77 19.66
N LEU A 132 -8.23 3.12 19.73
CA LEU A 132 -7.64 4.12 18.84
C LEU A 132 -7.65 3.65 17.39
N GLY A 133 -7.38 2.36 17.13
CA GLY A 133 -7.51 1.76 15.82
C GLY A 133 -8.95 1.84 15.28
N GLY A 134 -9.94 1.51 16.12
CA GLY A 134 -11.36 1.66 15.77
C GLY A 134 -11.75 3.13 15.48
N PHE A 135 -11.24 4.08 16.29
CA PHE A 135 -11.46 5.50 16.05
C PHE A 135 -10.87 5.95 14.69
N ILE A 136 -9.63 5.56 14.39
CA ILE A 136 -8.96 5.89 13.11
C ILE A 136 -9.71 5.28 11.92
N LEU A 137 -10.24 4.07 12.06
CA LEU A 137 -10.92 3.38 10.97
C LEU A 137 -12.35 3.90 10.71
N VAL A 138 -13.07 4.37 11.72
CA VAL A 138 -14.49 4.73 11.61
C VAL A 138 -14.72 6.23 11.74
N ILE A 139 -14.18 6.85 12.77
CA ILE A 139 -14.49 8.24 13.11
C ILE A 139 -13.60 9.22 12.33
N TYR A 140 -12.30 8.91 12.22
CA TYR A 140 -11.37 9.79 11.51
C TYR A 140 -11.75 10.05 10.04
N PRO A 141 -12.16 9.07 9.20
CA PRO A 141 -12.58 9.36 7.82
C PRO A 141 -13.75 10.32 7.73
N ILE A 142 -14.68 10.26 8.68
CA ILE A 142 -15.82 11.17 8.76
C ILE A 142 -15.33 12.59 9.08
N ILE A 143 -14.47 12.74 10.09
CA ILE A 143 -13.87 14.03 10.44
C ILE A 143 -13.08 14.60 9.28
N ALA A 144 -12.23 13.79 8.63
CA ALA A 144 -11.43 14.19 7.49
C ALA A 144 -12.30 14.64 6.31
N TYR A 145 -13.40 13.94 6.02
CA TYR A 145 -14.35 14.34 4.98
C TYR A 145 -14.93 15.72 5.26
N PHE A 146 -15.50 15.96 6.46
CA PHE A 146 -16.10 17.28 6.79
C PHE A 146 -15.04 18.39 6.83
N LEU A 147 -13.81 18.09 7.19
CA LEU A 147 -12.74 19.06 7.20
C LEU A 147 -12.30 19.44 5.78
N ILE A 148 -12.12 18.47 4.90
CA ILE A 148 -11.63 18.68 3.54
C ILE A 148 -12.76 19.19 2.62
N HIS A 149 -13.92 18.56 2.67
CA HIS A 149 -15.09 18.96 1.84
C HIS A 149 -15.73 20.25 2.33
N GLY A 150 -15.88 20.39 3.64
CA GLY A 150 -16.64 21.50 4.23
C GLY A 150 -18.16 21.27 4.22
N GLY A 151 -18.91 22.35 4.08
CA GLY A 151 -20.39 22.31 4.08
C GLY A 151 -21.03 22.23 5.47
N SER A 152 -20.21 22.09 6.53
CA SER A 152 -20.64 22.06 7.92
C SER A 152 -19.71 22.89 8.79
N PHE A 153 -20.14 23.24 9.99
CA PHE A 153 -19.34 24.03 10.97
C PHE A 153 -18.83 25.38 10.46
N GLY A 154 -19.56 26.03 9.54
CA GLY A 154 -19.15 27.30 8.94
C GLY A 154 -18.03 27.18 7.88
N LEU A 155 -17.64 25.99 7.50
CA LEU A 155 -16.66 25.77 6.45
C LEU A 155 -17.34 25.79 5.08
N GLY A 156 -16.88 26.67 4.16
CA GLY A 156 -17.33 26.68 2.77
C GLY A 156 -17.07 25.34 2.06
N VAL A 157 -17.94 24.95 1.14
CA VAL A 157 -17.80 23.70 0.39
C VAL A 157 -16.64 23.78 -0.60
N VAL A 158 -15.81 22.76 -0.62
CA VAL A 158 -14.82 22.50 -1.69
C VAL A 158 -15.23 21.21 -2.39
N GLU A 159 -15.72 21.35 -3.61
CA GLU A 159 -16.18 20.22 -4.42
C GLU A 159 -15.06 19.18 -4.63
N THR A 160 -15.44 17.92 -4.68
CA THR A 160 -14.53 16.78 -4.83
C THR A 160 -13.81 16.75 -6.17
N ASN A 161 -14.34 17.42 -7.20
CA ASN A 161 -13.69 17.59 -8.51
C ASN A 161 -12.40 18.44 -8.44
N LYS A 162 -12.23 19.24 -7.37
CA LYS A 162 -10.99 20.00 -7.08
C LYS A 162 -9.96 19.20 -6.29
N TRP A 163 -10.36 18.03 -5.78
CA TRP A 163 -9.43 17.18 -5.06
C TRP A 163 -8.53 16.45 -6.04
N GLY A 164 -7.24 16.39 -5.75
CA GLY A 164 -6.29 15.75 -6.65
C GLY A 164 -4.94 15.49 -5.99
N GLY A 165 -3.99 15.08 -6.81
CA GLY A 165 -2.62 14.81 -6.39
C GLY A 165 -2.53 13.69 -5.35
N LEU A 166 -1.48 13.76 -4.54
CA LEU A 166 -1.24 12.79 -3.47
C LEU A 166 -2.38 12.73 -2.46
N MET A 167 -3.04 13.86 -2.17
CA MET A 167 -4.20 13.91 -1.28
C MET A 167 -5.31 12.98 -1.77
N LEU A 168 -5.66 13.02 -3.05
CA LEU A 168 -6.70 12.14 -3.62
C LEU A 168 -6.26 10.67 -3.61
N THR A 169 -5.00 10.39 -3.96
CA THR A 169 -4.41 9.05 -3.87
C THR A 169 -4.55 8.46 -2.46
N LEU A 170 -4.24 9.26 -1.42
CA LEU A 170 -4.36 8.85 -0.02
C LEU A 170 -5.82 8.68 0.43
N VAL A 171 -6.74 9.52 -0.03
CA VAL A 171 -8.17 9.40 0.29
C VAL A 171 -8.74 8.12 -0.32
N LEU A 172 -8.52 7.89 -1.62
CA LEU A 172 -9.01 6.70 -2.31
C LEU A 172 -8.45 5.41 -1.70
N SER A 173 -7.14 5.35 -1.52
CA SER A 173 -6.50 4.17 -0.94
C SER A 173 -6.90 3.96 0.52
N GLY A 174 -6.92 5.02 1.33
CA GLY A 174 -7.29 4.95 2.74
C GLY A 174 -8.72 4.43 2.94
N VAL A 175 -9.71 5.02 2.25
CA VAL A 175 -11.11 4.57 2.32
C VAL A 175 -11.26 3.16 1.75
N GLY A 176 -10.60 2.85 0.63
CA GLY A 176 -10.63 1.53 0.02
C GLY A 176 -10.06 0.45 0.96
N ILE A 177 -8.92 0.70 1.61
CA ILE A 177 -8.29 -0.19 2.60
C ILE A 177 -9.21 -0.44 3.80
N VAL A 178 -9.71 0.65 4.38
CA VAL A 178 -10.55 0.60 5.59
C VAL A 178 -11.84 -0.18 5.35
N ALA A 179 -12.51 0.06 4.23
CA ALA A 179 -13.80 -0.56 3.93
C ALA A 179 -13.66 -1.99 3.38
N SER A 180 -12.63 -2.28 2.59
CA SER A 180 -12.50 -3.60 1.96
C SER A 180 -12.18 -4.72 2.93
N LEU A 181 -11.46 -4.45 4.03
CA LEU A 181 -11.08 -5.48 5.00
C LEU A 181 -12.30 -6.09 5.73
N PRO A 182 -13.19 -5.30 6.38
CA PRO A 182 -14.35 -5.89 7.04
C PRO A 182 -15.32 -6.56 6.07
N ILE A 183 -15.54 -5.98 4.88
CA ILE A 183 -16.39 -6.58 3.85
C ILE A 183 -15.76 -7.89 3.36
N GLY A 184 -14.46 -7.93 3.13
CA GLY A 184 -13.73 -9.12 2.74
C GLY A 184 -13.79 -10.24 3.79
N ILE A 185 -13.71 -9.90 5.08
CA ILE A 185 -13.90 -10.88 6.17
C ILE A 185 -15.30 -11.47 6.13
N VAL A 186 -16.35 -10.65 6.00
CA VAL A 186 -17.75 -11.11 5.92
C VAL A 186 -17.95 -12.02 4.71
N LEU A 187 -17.42 -11.64 3.54
CA LEU A 187 -17.50 -12.45 2.32
C LEU A 187 -16.74 -13.79 2.45
N ALA A 188 -15.56 -13.78 3.08
CA ALA A 188 -14.79 -15.00 3.33
C ALA A 188 -15.53 -15.98 4.26
N LEU A 189 -16.16 -15.47 5.31
CA LEU A 189 -17.00 -16.26 6.20
C LEU A 189 -18.26 -16.76 5.46
N GLY A 190 -18.90 -15.90 4.67
CA GLY A 190 -20.06 -16.26 3.86
C GLY A 190 -19.76 -17.38 2.86
N ARG A 191 -18.59 -17.32 2.17
CA ARG A 191 -18.14 -18.38 1.24
C ARG A 191 -17.95 -19.72 1.94
N ARG A 192 -17.64 -19.75 3.24
CA ARG A 192 -17.50 -20.95 4.06
C ARG A 192 -18.77 -21.37 4.80
N SER A 193 -19.84 -20.61 4.66
CA SER A 193 -21.11 -20.90 5.31
C SER A 193 -21.73 -22.20 4.80
N GLU A 194 -22.39 -22.90 5.67
CA GLU A 194 -23.23 -24.09 5.32
C GLU A 194 -24.61 -23.68 4.77
N MET A 195 -24.98 -22.40 4.93
CA MET A 195 -26.23 -21.86 4.38
C MET A 195 -26.08 -21.64 2.86
N PRO A 196 -26.85 -22.37 2.01
CA PRO A 196 -26.63 -22.35 0.55
C PRO A 196 -26.76 -20.97 -0.07
N ILE A 197 -27.73 -20.17 0.37
CA ILE A 197 -27.96 -18.81 -0.17
C ILE A 197 -26.77 -17.90 0.16
N VAL A 198 -26.34 -17.86 1.42
CA VAL A 198 -25.20 -17.02 1.86
C VAL A 198 -23.92 -17.39 1.12
N LYS A 199 -23.67 -18.70 1.01
CA LYS A 199 -22.52 -19.22 0.27
C LYS A 199 -22.59 -18.83 -1.20
N SER A 200 -23.72 -19.04 -1.87
CA SER A 200 -23.88 -18.73 -3.30
C SER A 200 -23.70 -17.24 -3.58
N VAL A 201 -24.33 -16.36 -2.80
CA VAL A 201 -24.18 -14.90 -2.95
C VAL A 201 -22.74 -14.48 -2.74
N SER A 202 -22.06 -15.00 -1.71
CA SER A 202 -20.67 -14.67 -1.46
C SER A 202 -19.74 -15.16 -2.57
N VAL A 203 -19.97 -16.37 -3.10
CA VAL A 203 -19.18 -16.93 -4.21
C VAL A 203 -19.39 -16.11 -5.47
N ILE A 204 -20.66 -15.83 -5.84
CA ILE A 204 -20.98 -15.04 -7.05
C ILE A 204 -20.33 -13.66 -6.95
N TYR A 205 -20.45 -12.98 -5.80
CA TYR A 205 -19.82 -11.68 -5.59
C TYR A 205 -18.31 -11.74 -5.79
N ILE A 206 -17.63 -12.67 -5.11
CA ILE A 206 -16.16 -12.77 -5.14
C ILE A 206 -15.68 -13.10 -6.56
N GLU A 207 -16.28 -14.09 -7.23
CA GLU A 207 -15.86 -14.50 -8.56
C GLU A 207 -16.16 -13.42 -9.62
N PHE A 208 -17.30 -12.73 -9.52
CA PHE A 208 -17.67 -11.65 -10.42
C PHE A 208 -16.65 -10.50 -10.37
N TRP A 209 -16.41 -9.94 -9.18
CA TRP A 209 -15.50 -8.79 -9.04
C TRP A 209 -14.03 -9.13 -9.30
N ARG A 210 -13.61 -10.36 -9.10
CA ARG A 210 -12.27 -10.83 -9.46
C ARG A 210 -12.12 -11.17 -10.95
N GLY A 211 -13.20 -11.45 -11.62
CA GLY A 211 -13.21 -11.76 -13.05
C GLY A 211 -13.21 -10.54 -13.95
N VAL A 212 -13.49 -9.33 -13.42
CA VAL A 212 -13.57 -8.09 -14.20
C VAL A 212 -12.36 -7.21 -13.90
N PRO A 213 -11.69 -6.60 -14.89
CA PRO A 213 -10.60 -5.66 -14.64
C PRO A 213 -11.08 -4.41 -13.87
N LEU A 214 -10.26 -3.89 -12.94
CA LEU A 214 -10.63 -2.71 -12.14
C LEU A 214 -10.97 -1.49 -13.01
N ILE A 215 -10.27 -1.30 -14.12
CA ILE A 215 -10.54 -0.19 -15.03
C ILE A 215 -11.98 -0.22 -15.56
N THR A 216 -12.48 -1.41 -15.89
CA THR A 216 -13.87 -1.62 -16.34
C THR A 216 -14.85 -1.33 -15.19
N VAL A 217 -14.53 -1.76 -13.97
CA VAL A 217 -15.33 -1.46 -12.77
C VAL A 217 -15.44 0.03 -12.54
N LEU A 218 -14.34 0.77 -12.64
CA LEU A 218 -14.32 2.23 -12.47
C LEU A 218 -15.17 2.92 -13.53
N PHE A 219 -15.05 2.49 -14.78
CA PHE A 219 -15.87 3.03 -15.85
C PHE A 219 -17.35 2.74 -15.63
N MET A 220 -17.71 1.50 -15.29
CA MET A 220 -19.08 1.11 -14.97
C MET A 220 -19.66 1.90 -13.78
N SER A 221 -18.89 2.02 -12.70
CA SER A 221 -19.33 2.78 -11.52
C SER A 221 -19.49 4.27 -11.81
N SER A 222 -18.67 4.85 -12.67
CA SER A 222 -18.74 6.26 -13.01
C SER A 222 -19.89 6.59 -13.99
N VAL A 223 -20.08 5.75 -15.02
CA VAL A 223 -21.01 6.02 -16.13
C VAL A 223 -22.34 5.32 -15.94
N MET A 224 -22.33 4.04 -15.55
CA MET A 224 -23.56 3.23 -15.50
C MET A 224 -24.30 3.38 -14.17
N LEU A 225 -23.58 3.54 -13.05
CA LEU A 225 -24.23 3.61 -11.74
C LEU A 225 -25.27 4.74 -11.65
N PRO A 226 -25.04 5.97 -12.18
CA PRO A 226 -26.05 7.02 -12.18
C PRO A 226 -27.35 6.65 -12.92
N LEU A 227 -27.28 5.78 -13.93
CA LEU A 227 -28.46 5.36 -14.70
C LEU A 227 -29.48 4.54 -13.88
N PHE A 228 -29.06 4.00 -12.74
CA PHE A 228 -29.94 3.26 -11.83
C PHE A 228 -30.65 4.16 -10.81
N PHE A 229 -30.35 5.45 -10.78
CA PHE A 229 -30.99 6.42 -9.88
C PHE A 229 -31.99 7.31 -10.65
N SER A 230 -32.91 7.90 -9.91
CA SER A 230 -33.90 8.84 -10.49
C SER A 230 -33.23 10.08 -11.08
N GLU A 231 -33.79 10.62 -12.12
CA GLU A 231 -33.35 11.88 -12.72
C GLU A 231 -33.25 13.00 -11.68
N GLY A 232 -32.12 13.73 -11.70
CA GLY A 232 -31.82 14.79 -10.73
C GLY A 232 -31.05 14.37 -9.48
N THR A 233 -30.73 13.07 -9.31
CA THR A 233 -29.85 12.62 -8.24
C THR A 233 -28.39 12.83 -8.69
N ASP A 234 -27.75 13.89 -8.19
CA ASP A 234 -26.32 14.13 -8.43
C ASP A 234 -25.48 13.24 -7.50
N PHE A 235 -24.96 12.17 -8.07
CA PHE A 235 -24.13 11.23 -7.34
C PHE A 235 -22.65 11.58 -7.55
N ASP A 236 -22.01 12.06 -6.51
CA ASP A 236 -20.61 12.50 -6.55
C ASP A 236 -19.68 11.49 -7.23
N LYS A 237 -18.85 11.97 -8.15
CA LYS A 237 -17.97 11.11 -8.97
C LYS A 237 -16.93 10.37 -8.12
N LEU A 238 -16.38 11.02 -7.07
CA LEU A 238 -15.42 10.42 -6.15
C LEU A 238 -16.08 9.30 -5.36
N LEU A 239 -17.32 9.51 -4.89
CA LEU A 239 -18.06 8.48 -4.16
C LEU A 239 -18.35 7.27 -5.04
N ARG A 240 -18.71 7.46 -6.31
CA ARG A 240 -18.90 6.37 -7.29
C ARG A 240 -17.63 5.56 -7.49
N ALA A 241 -16.48 6.24 -7.65
CA ALA A 241 -15.18 5.59 -7.76
C ALA A 241 -14.85 4.79 -6.51
N MET A 242 -15.05 5.36 -5.32
CA MET A 242 -14.80 4.67 -4.04
C MET A 242 -15.66 3.41 -3.89
N ILE A 243 -16.95 3.45 -4.25
CA ILE A 243 -17.82 2.27 -4.21
C ILE A 243 -17.24 1.17 -5.12
N GLY A 244 -16.89 1.49 -6.37
CA GLY A 244 -16.30 0.52 -7.30
C GLY A 244 -15.00 -0.10 -6.78
N ILE A 245 -14.10 0.72 -6.24
CA ILE A 245 -12.84 0.28 -5.64
C ILE A 245 -13.09 -0.62 -4.43
N ILE A 246 -14.00 -0.25 -3.53
CA ILE A 246 -14.31 -1.04 -2.32
C ILE A 246 -14.88 -2.39 -2.71
N MET A 247 -15.83 -2.44 -3.65
CA MET A 247 -16.44 -3.70 -4.10
C MET A 247 -15.40 -4.63 -4.73
N PHE A 248 -14.56 -4.11 -5.60
CA PHE A 248 -13.47 -4.85 -6.22
C PHE A 248 -12.47 -5.37 -5.18
N GLN A 249 -11.97 -4.48 -4.35
CA GLN A 249 -10.91 -4.80 -3.38
C GLN A 249 -11.39 -5.76 -2.28
N SER A 250 -12.67 -5.67 -1.88
CA SER A 250 -13.24 -6.59 -0.89
C SER A 250 -13.29 -8.04 -1.38
N ALA A 251 -13.45 -8.26 -2.69
CA ALA A 251 -13.41 -9.60 -3.27
C ALA A 251 -12.00 -10.22 -3.21
N TYR A 252 -10.96 -9.45 -3.49
CA TYR A 252 -9.56 -9.90 -3.32
C TYR A 252 -9.23 -10.13 -1.85
N MET A 253 -9.66 -9.23 -0.97
CA MET A 253 -9.47 -9.37 0.47
C MET A 253 -10.17 -10.63 1.02
N ALA A 254 -11.37 -10.95 0.51
CA ALA A 254 -12.10 -12.17 0.89
C ALA A 254 -11.28 -13.44 0.60
N GLU A 255 -10.60 -13.51 -0.54
CA GLU A 255 -9.76 -14.65 -0.88
C GLU A 255 -8.51 -14.76 0.00
N VAL A 256 -7.89 -13.64 0.32
CA VAL A 256 -6.76 -13.61 1.26
C VAL A 256 -7.19 -14.13 2.63
N VAL A 257 -8.29 -13.62 3.18
CA VAL A 257 -8.84 -14.05 4.47
C VAL A 257 -9.28 -15.52 4.43
N ARG A 258 -9.90 -15.97 3.32
CA ARG A 258 -10.28 -17.36 3.13
C ARG A 258 -9.06 -18.30 3.19
N GLY A 259 -7.94 -17.90 2.56
CA GLY A 259 -6.67 -18.63 2.65
C GLY A 259 -6.21 -18.80 4.10
N GLY A 260 -6.27 -17.73 4.90
CA GLY A 260 -5.97 -17.78 6.32
C GLY A 260 -6.89 -18.73 7.12
N LEU A 261 -8.20 -18.64 6.87
CA LEU A 261 -9.18 -19.52 7.51
C LEU A 261 -8.98 -21.00 7.15
N GLN A 262 -8.48 -21.31 5.94
CA GLN A 262 -8.17 -22.66 5.52
C GLN A 262 -6.90 -23.22 6.17
N ALA A 263 -5.96 -22.36 6.53
CA ALA A 263 -4.70 -22.74 7.17
C ALA A 263 -4.87 -23.08 8.66
N ILE A 264 -6.02 -22.78 9.27
CA ILE A 264 -6.27 -23.09 10.69
C ILE A 264 -6.56 -24.60 10.83
N PRO A 265 -5.82 -25.33 11.71
CA PRO A 265 -6.04 -26.75 11.97
C PRO A 265 -7.45 -27.03 12.47
N LYS A 266 -8.05 -28.14 12.03
CA LYS A 266 -9.41 -28.57 12.44
C LYS A 266 -9.55 -28.69 13.96
N GLY A 267 -8.50 -29.10 14.67
CA GLY A 267 -8.49 -29.21 16.13
C GLY A 267 -8.79 -27.88 16.86
N GLN A 268 -8.56 -26.71 16.24
CA GLN A 268 -8.96 -25.42 16.82
C GLN A 268 -10.49 -25.26 16.84
N TYR A 269 -11.16 -25.72 15.78
CA TYR A 269 -12.61 -25.70 15.68
C TYR A 269 -13.25 -26.73 16.64
N GLU A 270 -12.66 -27.95 16.73
CA GLU A 270 -13.09 -29.02 17.61
C GLU A 270 -12.94 -28.64 19.08
N ALA A 271 -11.80 -28.06 19.46
CA ALA A 271 -11.55 -27.54 20.82
C ALA A 271 -12.54 -26.43 21.21
N ALA A 272 -12.84 -25.51 20.31
CA ALA A 272 -13.81 -24.46 20.53
C ALA A 272 -15.22 -25.04 20.76
N SER A 273 -15.60 -26.04 19.96
CA SER A 273 -16.88 -26.77 20.13
C SER A 273 -16.94 -27.53 21.45
N ALA A 274 -15.84 -28.20 21.86
CA ALA A 274 -15.75 -28.92 23.13
C ALA A 274 -15.92 -28.02 24.36
N LEU A 275 -15.48 -26.72 24.21
CA LEU A 275 -15.71 -25.68 25.23
C LEU A 275 -17.13 -25.08 25.19
N GLY A 276 -18.01 -25.57 24.34
CA GLY A 276 -19.41 -25.09 24.22
C GLY A 276 -19.52 -23.68 23.60
N LEU A 277 -18.49 -23.22 22.85
CA LEU A 277 -18.55 -21.91 22.18
C LEU A 277 -19.50 -21.98 20.97
N SER A 278 -20.39 -20.98 20.87
CA SER A 278 -21.20 -20.80 19.66
C SER A 278 -20.29 -20.42 18.46
N TYR A 279 -20.80 -20.64 17.24
CA TYR A 279 -20.09 -20.35 16.00
C TYR A 279 -19.43 -18.95 16.00
N TRP A 280 -20.18 -17.91 16.32
CA TRP A 280 -19.67 -16.53 16.32
C TRP A 280 -18.60 -16.28 17.39
N LYS A 281 -18.74 -16.91 18.58
CA LYS A 281 -17.71 -16.83 19.63
C LYS A 281 -16.45 -17.59 19.23
N SER A 282 -16.59 -18.78 18.65
CA SER A 282 -15.47 -19.55 18.12
C SER A 282 -14.74 -18.78 17.02
N MET A 283 -15.48 -18.24 16.05
CA MET A 283 -14.88 -17.44 14.96
C MET A 283 -14.21 -16.18 15.50
N GLY A 284 -14.90 -15.36 16.29
CA GLY A 284 -14.40 -14.05 16.73
C GLY A 284 -13.25 -14.12 17.73
N LEU A 285 -13.24 -15.11 18.64
CA LEU A 285 -12.25 -15.18 19.71
C LEU A 285 -11.06 -16.11 19.39
N ILE A 286 -11.26 -17.14 18.57
CA ILE A 286 -10.24 -18.18 18.36
C ILE A 286 -9.76 -18.21 16.90
N VAL A 287 -10.66 -18.46 15.96
CA VAL A 287 -10.30 -18.82 14.58
C VAL A 287 -9.84 -17.60 13.78
N LEU A 288 -10.68 -16.55 13.74
CA LEU A 288 -10.42 -15.37 12.92
C LEU A 288 -9.14 -14.60 13.34
N PRO A 289 -8.87 -14.37 14.63
CA PRO A 289 -7.62 -13.73 15.04
C PRO A 289 -6.36 -14.51 14.63
N GLN A 290 -6.42 -15.84 14.68
CA GLN A 290 -5.32 -16.70 14.23
C GLN A 290 -5.19 -16.66 12.70
N ALA A 291 -6.30 -16.78 11.97
CA ALA A 291 -6.34 -16.72 10.52
C ALA A 291 -5.79 -15.39 9.97
N LEU A 292 -6.23 -14.27 10.56
CA LEU A 292 -5.73 -12.93 10.14
C LEU A 292 -4.23 -12.78 10.37
N LYS A 293 -3.67 -13.30 11.48
CA LYS A 293 -2.22 -13.29 11.72
C LYS A 293 -1.43 -13.99 10.62
N LEU A 294 -1.93 -15.12 10.13
CA LEU A 294 -1.26 -15.91 9.08
C LEU A 294 -1.25 -15.18 7.71
N VAL A 295 -2.22 -14.32 7.47
CA VAL A 295 -2.37 -13.65 6.16
C VAL A 295 -2.02 -12.17 6.17
N ILE A 296 -1.40 -11.65 7.23
CA ILE A 296 -0.93 -10.26 7.29
C ILE A 296 -0.12 -9.86 6.04
N PRO A 297 0.85 -10.66 5.56
CA PRO A 297 1.59 -10.30 4.34
C PRO A 297 0.69 -10.19 3.11
N GLY A 298 -0.28 -11.10 2.97
CA GLY A 298 -1.27 -11.08 1.91
C GLY A 298 -2.19 -9.87 1.98
N ILE A 299 -2.66 -9.51 3.18
CA ILE A 299 -3.47 -8.30 3.41
C ILE A 299 -2.70 -7.04 2.99
N VAL A 300 -1.45 -6.89 3.44
CA VAL A 300 -0.64 -5.71 3.10
C VAL A 300 -0.29 -5.69 1.61
N ASN A 301 0.00 -6.82 0.98
CA ASN A 301 0.18 -6.90 -0.47
C ASN A 301 -1.06 -6.40 -1.23
N THR A 302 -2.25 -6.76 -0.75
CA THR A 302 -3.51 -6.31 -1.33
C THR A 302 -3.68 -4.79 -1.16
N PHE A 303 -3.25 -4.22 -0.03
CA PHE A 303 -3.25 -2.76 0.19
C PHE A 303 -2.23 -2.03 -0.68
N ILE A 304 -1.04 -2.59 -0.85
CA ILE A 304 -0.01 -2.04 -1.75
C ILE A 304 -0.51 -2.05 -3.21
N ALA A 305 -1.20 -3.11 -3.63
CA ALA A 305 -1.83 -3.18 -4.94
C ALA A 305 -2.87 -2.06 -5.10
N LEU A 306 -3.80 -1.94 -4.15
CA LEU A 306 -4.82 -0.87 -4.16
C LEU A 306 -4.21 0.53 -4.23
N PHE A 307 -3.15 0.80 -3.44
CA PHE A 307 -2.49 2.10 -3.45
C PHE A 307 -1.93 2.46 -4.84
N LYS A 308 -1.44 1.48 -5.59
CA LYS A 308 -1.00 1.69 -6.98
C LYS A 308 -2.19 1.78 -7.95
N ASP A 309 -3.22 1.00 -7.72
CA ASP A 309 -4.41 0.95 -8.58
C ASP A 309 -5.24 2.25 -8.54
N THR A 310 -5.01 3.13 -7.54
CA THR A 310 -5.61 4.48 -7.55
C THR A 310 -5.25 5.28 -8.79
N THR A 311 -4.14 4.99 -9.46
CA THR A 311 -3.75 5.65 -10.72
C THR A 311 -4.73 5.41 -11.87
N LEU A 312 -5.55 4.36 -11.80
CA LEU A 312 -6.55 4.05 -12.81
C LEU A 312 -7.75 4.99 -12.81
N VAL A 313 -7.94 5.79 -11.75
CA VAL A 313 -9.09 6.72 -11.66
C VAL A 313 -9.00 7.87 -12.66
N LEU A 314 -7.85 8.07 -13.31
CA LEU A 314 -7.72 8.99 -14.43
C LEU A 314 -8.73 8.70 -15.54
N ILE A 315 -9.04 7.43 -15.81
CA ILE A 315 -9.99 7.03 -16.87
C ILE A 315 -11.38 7.64 -16.70
N ILE A 316 -11.74 7.93 -15.47
CA ILE A 316 -13.01 8.56 -15.12
C ILE A 316 -12.87 10.06 -14.82
N GLY A 317 -11.69 10.65 -15.10
CA GLY A 317 -11.41 12.07 -14.93
C GLY A 317 -11.30 12.50 -13.46
N LEU A 318 -10.74 11.64 -12.60
CA LEU A 318 -10.21 11.99 -11.29
C LEU A 318 -8.68 12.07 -11.36
N PHE A 319 -8.13 13.16 -10.87
CA PHE A 319 -6.70 13.46 -11.02
C PHE A 319 -5.93 13.08 -9.75
N ASP A 320 -5.54 11.80 -9.65
CA ASP A 320 -4.60 11.32 -8.62
C ASP A 320 -3.18 11.91 -8.83
N LEU A 321 -2.20 11.47 -8.04
CA LEU A 321 -0.83 11.96 -8.14
C LEU A 321 -0.24 11.80 -9.54
N LEU A 322 -0.38 10.61 -10.13
CA LEU A 322 0.17 10.34 -11.47
C LEU A 322 -0.54 11.17 -12.54
N ALA A 323 -1.86 11.26 -12.46
CA ALA A 323 -2.68 12.01 -13.41
C ALA A 323 -2.38 13.52 -13.38
N ILE A 324 -2.19 14.10 -12.20
CA ILE A 324 -1.78 15.52 -12.05
C ILE A 324 -0.40 15.77 -12.66
N ILE A 325 0.53 14.84 -12.47
CA ILE A 325 1.88 14.95 -13.07
C ILE A 325 1.78 14.86 -14.60
N GLN A 326 1.01 13.92 -15.14
CA GLN A 326 0.79 13.81 -16.59
C GLN A 326 0.17 15.07 -17.17
N GLN A 327 -0.77 15.69 -16.44
CA GLN A 327 -1.33 16.97 -16.85
C GLN A 327 -0.30 18.10 -16.82
N ALA A 328 0.55 18.15 -15.78
CA ALA A 328 1.60 19.16 -15.68
C ALA A 328 2.67 18.98 -16.77
N ASN A 329 2.97 17.76 -17.17
CA ASN A 329 3.89 17.45 -18.27
C ASN A 329 3.37 17.99 -19.63
N SER A 330 2.04 18.10 -19.78
CA SER A 330 1.41 18.63 -20.99
C SER A 330 1.31 20.17 -20.99
N ASP A 331 1.74 20.85 -19.93
CA ASP A 331 1.76 22.31 -19.84
C ASP A 331 2.91 22.87 -20.69
N SER A 332 2.60 23.79 -21.60
CA SER A 332 3.57 24.43 -22.48
C SER A 332 4.72 25.11 -21.75
N ALA A 333 4.46 25.60 -20.52
CA ALA A 333 5.47 26.23 -19.67
C ALA A 333 6.55 25.25 -19.18
N TRP A 334 6.27 23.93 -19.15
CA TRP A 334 7.17 22.90 -18.63
C TRP A 334 7.28 21.67 -19.56
N LEU A 335 7.03 21.85 -20.85
CA LEU A 335 7.12 20.80 -21.85
C LEU A 335 8.57 20.27 -21.95
N GLY A 336 8.73 18.92 -21.90
CA GLY A 336 10.04 18.26 -22.05
C GLY A 336 10.65 17.75 -20.76
N PHE A 337 10.01 17.98 -19.59
CA PHE A 337 10.46 17.48 -18.27
C PHE A 337 9.63 16.32 -17.74
N ASP A 338 9.12 15.48 -18.66
CA ASP A 338 8.29 14.33 -18.33
C ASP A 338 9.02 13.32 -17.43
N THR A 339 10.30 13.12 -17.68
CA THR A 339 11.13 12.17 -16.92
C THR A 339 11.19 12.54 -15.45
N GLU A 340 11.39 13.80 -15.12
CA GLU A 340 11.44 14.32 -13.75
C GLU A 340 10.10 14.12 -13.05
N GLY A 341 8.99 14.40 -13.75
CA GLY A 341 7.65 14.17 -13.25
C GLY A 341 7.41 12.70 -12.89
N TYR A 342 7.77 11.77 -13.79
CA TYR A 342 7.64 10.33 -13.53
C TYR A 342 8.59 9.83 -12.45
N VAL A 343 9.84 10.32 -12.38
CA VAL A 343 10.78 9.96 -11.31
C VAL A 343 10.25 10.42 -9.96
N PHE A 344 9.67 11.62 -9.89
CA PHE A 344 9.02 12.11 -8.67
C PHE A 344 7.83 11.21 -8.27
N ALA A 345 6.91 10.91 -9.20
CA ALA A 345 5.79 10.01 -8.95
C ALA A 345 6.27 8.66 -8.45
N ALA A 346 7.21 8.03 -9.17
CA ALA A 346 7.77 6.73 -8.80
C ALA A 346 8.40 6.75 -7.40
N SER A 347 9.12 7.81 -7.05
CA SER A 347 9.74 7.98 -5.75
C SER A 347 8.69 8.06 -4.63
N VAL A 348 7.63 8.84 -4.82
CA VAL A 348 6.54 8.94 -3.85
C VAL A 348 5.82 7.59 -3.68
N PHE A 349 5.41 6.94 -4.78
CA PHE A 349 4.78 5.61 -4.72
C PHE A 349 5.70 4.58 -4.06
N TRP A 350 7.00 4.61 -4.37
CA TRP A 350 7.98 3.70 -3.79
C TRP A 350 8.11 3.90 -2.27
N ILE A 351 8.19 5.14 -1.78
CA ILE A 351 8.28 5.44 -0.34
C ILE A 351 7.08 4.84 0.41
N PHE A 352 5.86 5.04 -0.07
CA PHE A 352 4.66 4.50 0.56
C PHE A 352 4.62 2.97 0.50
N CYS A 353 4.83 2.38 -0.68
CA CYS A 353 4.80 0.92 -0.86
C CYS A 353 5.90 0.22 -0.06
N PHE A 354 7.12 0.78 -0.07
CA PHE A 354 8.24 0.25 0.72
C PHE A 354 7.96 0.34 2.22
N SER A 355 7.43 1.46 2.70
CA SER A 355 7.08 1.64 4.11
C SER A 355 6.02 0.64 4.55
N MET A 356 4.96 0.43 3.76
CA MET A 356 3.94 -0.59 4.03
C MET A 356 4.55 -2.00 4.05
N SER A 357 5.41 -2.33 3.10
CA SER A 357 6.07 -3.64 3.03
C SER A 357 6.97 -3.89 4.23
N ARG A 358 7.81 -2.91 4.61
CA ARG A 358 8.68 -3.01 5.79
C ARG A 358 7.90 -3.13 7.08
N TYR A 359 6.81 -2.39 7.21
CA TYR A 359 5.90 -2.51 8.35
C TYR A 359 5.27 -3.91 8.44
N SER A 360 4.84 -4.48 7.30
CA SER A 360 4.28 -5.84 7.23
C SER A 360 5.26 -6.89 7.75
N ILE A 361 6.51 -6.85 7.26
CA ILE A 361 7.56 -7.79 7.68
C ILE A 361 7.84 -7.66 9.19
N ALA A 362 7.91 -6.43 9.70
CA ALA A 362 8.12 -6.19 11.13
C ALA A 362 6.94 -6.67 11.99
N LEU A 363 5.72 -6.51 11.50
CA LEU A 363 4.51 -6.98 12.17
C LEU A 363 4.43 -8.50 12.18
N GLU A 364 4.73 -9.16 11.06
CA GLU A 364 4.81 -10.62 10.95
C GLU A 364 5.82 -11.18 11.93
N ALA A 365 7.06 -10.67 11.93
CA ALA A 365 8.11 -11.10 12.86
C ALA A 365 7.69 -10.96 14.34
N LYS A 366 6.94 -9.89 14.67
CA LYS A 366 6.44 -9.67 16.03
C LYS A 366 5.30 -10.62 16.43
N LEU A 367 4.48 -11.06 15.48
CA LEU A 367 3.33 -11.93 15.72
C LEU A 367 3.69 -13.42 15.63
N HIS A 368 4.83 -13.76 15.02
CA HIS A 368 5.36 -15.13 14.90
C HIS A 368 6.08 -15.61 16.19
N THR A 369 5.62 -15.24 17.37
CA THR A 369 6.21 -15.59 18.67
C THR A 369 5.86 -17.00 19.16
N GLY A 370 5.72 -17.98 18.29
CA GLY A 370 5.41 -19.31 18.75
C GLY A 370 5.66 -20.39 17.70
N HIS A 371 6.65 -21.24 17.97
CA HIS A 371 7.11 -22.43 17.27
C HIS A 371 8.12 -22.18 16.13
N LYS A 372 9.39 -21.97 16.51
CA LYS A 372 10.49 -22.50 15.72
C LYS A 372 10.36 -24.03 15.75
N ARG A 373 9.89 -24.63 14.67
CA ARG A 373 10.18 -26.03 14.37
C ARG A 373 11.56 -26.13 13.78
#